data_038c0a639346bf715a78518129ec42dc
#
_entry.id   038c0a639346bf715a78518129ec42dc
#
_cell.length_a   1.000
_cell.length_b   1.000
_cell.length_c   1.000
_cell.angle_alpha   90.00
_cell.angle_beta   90.00
_cell.angle_gamma   90.00
#
_symmetry.space_group_name_H-M   'P 1'
#
loop_
_entity.id
_entity.type
_entity.pdbx_description
1 polymer ?
#
loop_
_entity_poly.entity_id
_entity_poly.type
_entity_poly.pdbx_seq_one_letter_code
_entity_poly.pdbx_strand_id
1 'polypeptide(L)'
;QHIPKETRDYVRDAMQKGTASAVDFKVKGDLYDMPFTDPKQGDFRIAARVADVYYAYVPPLAGSAKNWPALSGLSGELVFERAGMQVRNARGRLVGAPGIEVIKAEAQIPDMGHHASLLKVDAQAKGPLAELLRAGAPLAGEAGPTLANARATGSADYRLRLELPLAAMEKAKVQASVALTDNDLQILPEAPTLSQARGTLNFTEGGFSLAGVQARALGGALRIEGAGRWGATQELSLRIQGSASAEGLRAAREVDWLARLAKHATGGTPYTAAFSMRDGASEFSLASSL
;
A
#
# COMPACT_ATOMS: atom_id res chain seq x y z
N GLN A 1 28.88 4.22 -23.19
CA GLN A 1 29.83 3.68 -22.19
C GLN A 1 29.78 4.37 -20.81
N HIS A 2 28.87 5.35 -20.58
CA HIS A 2 28.87 6.16 -19.37
C HIS A 2 27.81 5.76 -18.33
N ILE A 3 26.96 4.78 -18.63
CA ILE A 3 26.01 4.27 -17.64
C ILE A 3 26.65 3.08 -16.94
N PRO A 4 26.74 3.05 -15.60
CA PRO A 4 27.26 1.92 -14.83
C PRO A 4 26.58 0.60 -15.22
N LYS A 5 27.33 -0.49 -15.19
CA LYS A 5 26.82 -1.82 -15.59
C LYS A 5 25.62 -2.22 -14.76
N GLU A 6 25.66 -1.97 -13.45
CA GLU A 6 24.61 -2.27 -12.50
C GLU A 6 23.31 -1.57 -12.86
N THR A 7 23.38 -0.30 -13.26
CA THR A 7 22.22 0.49 -13.70
C THR A 7 21.62 -0.07 -14.99
N ARG A 8 22.47 -0.47 -15.95
CA ARG A 8 21.98 -1.06 -17.21
C ARG A 8 21.31 -2.41 -16.98
N ASP A 9 21.92 -3.24 -16.14
CA ASP A 9 21.40 -4.56 -15.79
C ASP A 9 20.07 -4.41 -15.05
N TYR A 10 19.98 -3.49 -14.07
CA TYR A 10 18.72 -3.18 -13.41
C TYR A 10 17.62 -2.73 -14.37
N VAL A 11 17.90 -1.77 -15.24
CA VAL A 11 16.90 -1.27 -16.21
C VAL A 11 16.43 -2.40 -17.14
N ARG A 12 17.34 -3.25 -17.63
CA ARG A 12 16.98 -4.40 -18.47
C ARG A 12 16.09 -5.40 -17.73
N ASP A 13 16.42 -5.70 -16.47
CA ASP A 13 15.74 -6.72 -15.70
C ASP A 13 14.42 -6.20 -15.12
N ALA A 14 14.34 -4.89 -14.83
CA ALA A 14 13.14 -4.22 -14.37
C ALA A 14 12.11 -3.98 -15.50
N MET A 15 12.56 -3.61 -16.70
CA MET A 15 11.70 -3.32 -17.86
C MET A 15 11.74 -4.47 -18.85
N GLN A 16 10.82 -5.43 -18.73
CA GLN A 16 10.83 -6.66 -19.51
C GLN A 16 10.05 -6.58 -20.83
N LYS A 17 9.11 -5.63 -20.94
CA LYS A 17 8.24 -5.43 -22.11
C LYS A 17 7.83 -3.97 -22.19
N GLY A 18 7.54 -3.48 -23.37
CA GLY A 18 6.99 -2.15 -23.58
C GLY A 18 7.40 -1.56 -24.92
N THR A 19 6.74 -0.46 -25.28
CA THR A 19 7.04 0.33 -26.46
C THR A 19 7.31 1.77 -26.06
N ALA A 20 8.23 2.43 -26.76
CA ALA A 20 8.46 3.85 -26.63
C ALA A 20 8.12 4.54 -27.97
N SER A 21 7.41 5.64 -27.89
CA SER A 21 7.02 6.47 -29.04
C SER A 21 7.22 7.95 -28.74
N ALA A 22 7.14 8.79 -29.75
CA ALA A 22 7.31 10.24 -29.63
C ALA A 22 8.59 10.59 -28.82
N VAL A 23 9.68 9.95 -29.19
CA VAL A 23 10.97 10.19 -28.53
C VAL A 23 11.51 11.54 -29.01
N ASP A 24 11.66 12.46 -28.04
CA ASP A 24 12.30 13.75 -28.26
C ASP A 24 13.69 13.71 -27.61
N PHE A 25 14.69 14.03 -28.39
CA PHE A 25 16.08 13.96 -27.98
C PHE A 25 16.75 15.31 -28.21
N LYS A 26 17.23 15.95 -27.16
CA LYS A 26 17.93 17.21 -27.21
C LYS A 26 19.29 17.10 -26.52
N VAL A 27 20.35 17.40 -27.26
CA VAL A 27 21.71 17.50 -26.73
C VAL A 27 22.33 18.80 -27.24
N LYS A 28 22.96 19.56 -26.35
CA LYS A 28 23.70 20.76 -26.67
C LYS A 28 24.89 20.86 -25.74
N GLY A 29 26.10 21.03 -26.26
CA GLY A 29 27.35 21.13 -25.50
C GLY A 29 28.37 20.11 -25.92
N ASP A 30 29.51 20.08 -25.22
CA ASP A 30 30.56 19.08 -25.49
C ASP A 30 30.14 17.73 -24.91
N LEU A 31 30.11 16.67 -25.71
CA LEU A 31 29.70 15.33 -25.28
C LEU A 31 30.59 14.72 -24.20
N TYR A 32 31.81 15.24 -24.02
CA TYR A 32 32.66 14.82 -22.90
C TYR A 32 32.15 15.29 -21.54
N ASP A 33 31.35 16.39 -21.50
CA ASP A 33 30.76 16.93 -20.27
C ASP A 33 29.40 16.31 -19.93
N MET A 34 28.94 15.32 -20.73
CA MET A 34 27.66 14.65 -20.41
C MET A 34 27.71 13.95 -19.04
N PRO A 35 26.62 14.05 -18.27
CA PRO A 35 25.26 14.51 -18.59
C PRO A 35 24.98 16.02 -18.39
N PHE A 36 25.97 16.89 -18.39
CA PHE A 36 25.83 18.35 -18.24
C PHE A 36 25.19 18.76 -16.91
N THR A 37 25.78 18.36 -15.80
CA THR A 37 25.29 18.72 -14.46
C THR A 37 25.27 20.23 -14.23
N ASP A 38 26.25 20.96 -14.80
CA ASP A 38 26.23 22.41 -14.87
C ASP A 38 25.47 22.89 -16.12
N PRO A 39 24.38 23.67 -15.97
CA PRO A 39 23.62 24.23 -17.10
C PRO A 39 24.43 25.10 -18.07
N LYS A 40 25.58 25.61 -17.64
CA LYS A 40 26.46 26.43 -18.49
C LYS A 40 27.27 25.58 -19.49
N GLN A 41 27.51 24.31 -19.20
CA GLN A 41 28.28 23.39 -20.04
C GLN A 41 27.44 22.82 -21.18
N GLY A 42 26.14 22.72 -20.98
CA GLY A 42 25.27 22.14 -22.02
C GLY A 42 23.88 21.81 -21.53
N ASP A 43 23.17 21.08 -22.40
CA ASP A 43 21.81 20.62 -22.15
C ASP A 43 21.65 19.19 -22.69
N PHE A 44 21.01 18.35 -21.86
CA PHE A 44 20.67 16.98 -22.22
C PHE A 44 19.26 16.67 -21.76
N ARG A 45 18.40 16.26 -22.70
CA ARG A 45 17.06 15.84 -22.39
C ARG A 45 16.62 14.76 -23.37
N ILE A 46 16.08 13.67 -22.81
CA ILE A 46 15.35 12.66 -23.57
C ILE A 46 13.96 12.58 -22.95
N ALA A 47 12.93 12.70 -23.77
CA ALA A 47 11.55 12.45 -23.35
C ALA A 47 10.94 11.43 -24.31
N ALA A 48 10.19 10.47 -23.75
CA ALA A 48 9.50 9.46 -24.52
C ALA A 48 8.14 9.16 -23.90
N ARG A 49 7.14 8.92 -24.74
CA ARG A 49 5.90 8.29 -24.30
C ARG A 49 6.11 6.79 -24.30
N VAL A 50 5.84 6.16 -23.17
CA VAL A 50 5.94 4.71 -23.02
C VAL A 50 4.54 4.11 -22.90
N ALA A 51 4.37 2.91 -23.45
CA ALA A 51 3.11 2.19 -23.42
C ALA A 51 3.34 0.69 -23.29
N ASP A 52 2.39 0.01 -22.67
CA ASP A 52 2.36 -1.44 -22.45
C ASP A 52 3.63 -1.96 -21.76
N VAL A 53 4.20 -1.16 -20.83
CA VAL A 53 5.41 -1.54 -20.10
C VAL A 53 5.06 -2.51 -18.99
N TYR A 54 5.83 -3.61 -18.91
CA TYR A 54 5.90 -4.47 -17.73
C TYR A 54 7.10 -4.03 -16.91
N TYR A 55 6.84 -3.62 -15.67
CA TYR A 55 7.86 -3.06 -14.79
C TYR A 55 7.91 -3.78 -13.44
N ALA A 56 9.00 -4.52 -13.21
CA ALA A 56 9.33 -5.14 -11.94
C ALA A 56 10.35 -4.26 -11.21
N TYR A 57 9.89 -3.35 -10.37
CA TYR A 57 10.77 -2.38 -9.69
C TYR A 57 11.73 -3.01 -8.67
N VAL A 58 11.43 -4.20 -8.18
CA VAL A 58 12.37 -5.08 -7.50
C VAL A 58 12.46 -6.36 -8.34
N PRO A 59 13.42 -6.45 -9.29
CA PRO A 59 13.62 -7.68 -10.03
C PRO A 59 13.85 -8.85 -9.08
N PRO A 60 13.36 -10.06 -9.39
CA PRO A 60 13.58 -11.22 -8.53
C PRO A 60 15.09 -11.47 -8.40
N LEU A 61 15.67 -11.00 -7.33
CA LEU A 61 17.02 -11.36 -6.93
C LEU A 61 16.99 -12.82 -6.48
N ALA A 62 17.85 -13.65 -7.06
CA ALA A 62 17.98 -15.05 -6.66
C ALA A 62 18.21 -15.12 -5.13
N GLY A 63 17.23 -15.68 -4.41
CA GLY A 63 17.27 -15.82 -2.95
C GLY A 63 16.42 -14.80 -2.15
N SER A 64 15.75 -13.83 -2.78
CA SER A 64 14.82 -12.97 -2.05
C SER A 64 13.45 -13.63 -1.93
N ALA A 65 13.01 -13.91 -0.70
CA ALA A 65 11.69 -14.47 -0.41
C ALA A 65 10.53 -13.47 -0.58
N LYS A 66 10.80 -12.21 -0.88
CA LYS A 66 9.79 -11.16 -1.00
C LYS A 66 9.57 -10.81 -2.48
N ASN A 67 8.51 -11.36 -3.04
CA ASN A 67 8.03 -10.97 -4.36
C ASN A 67 7.23 -9.67 -4.25
N TRP A 68 7.87 -8.55 -4.54
CA TRP A 68 7.17 -7.29 -4.70
C TRP A 68 6.31 -7.34 -5.96
N PRO A 69 5.04 -6.91 -5.91
CA PRO A 69 4.17 -6.97 -7.07
C PRO A 69 4.69 -6.03 -8.18
N ALA A 70 4.81 -6.56 -9.38
CA ALA A 70 5.16 -5.78 -10.55
C ALA A 70 3.97 -4.96 -11.08
N LEU A 71 4.23 -4.05 -11.99
CA LEU A 71 3.22 -3.27 -12.72
C LEU A 71 3.16 -3.73 -14.17
N SER A 72 1.96 -3.83 -14.72
CA SER A 72 1.73 -4.22 -16.12
C SER A 72 0.88 -3.19 -16.86
N GLY A 73 1.00 -3.17 -18.19
CA GLY A 73 0.28 -2.22 -19.03
C GLY A 73 0.59 -0.76 -18.68
N LEU A 74 1.78 -0.50 -18.15
CA LEU A 74 2.21 0.84 -17.75
C LEU A 74 2.29 1.74 -18.99
N SER A 75 1.67 2.91 -18.90
CA SER A 75 1.78 3.98 -19.89
C SER A 75 2.05 5.30 -19.17
N GLY A 76 2.80 6.19 -19.80
CA GLY A 76 3.16 7.47 -19.22
C GLY A 76 4.25 8.18 -20.02
N GLU A 77 4.85 9.19 -19.43
CA GLU A 77 5.99 9.91 -19.98
C GLU A 77 7.23 9.62 -19.15
N LEU A 78 8.30 9.20 -19.82
CA LEU A 78 9.62 9.01 -19.22
C LEU A 78 10.54 10.13 -19.69
N VAL A 79 11.13 10.87 -18.76
CA VAL A 79 12.01 11.99 -19.05
C VAL A 79 13.35 11.79 -18.33
N PHE A 80 14.42 11.84 -19.09
CA PHE A 80 15.76 12.02 -18.58
C PHE A 80 16.20 13.45 -18.87
N GLU A 81 16.62 14.17 -17.87
CA GLU A 81 17.10 15.53 -18.01
C GLU A 81 18.34 15.73 -17.17
N ARG A 82 19.46 16.01 -17.84
CA ARG A 82 20.79 16.00 -17.22
C ARG A 82 21.03 14.70 -16.42
N ALA A 83 21.36 14.80 -15.15
CA ALA A 83 21.54 13.64 -14.28
C ALA A 83 20.22 13.08 -13.70
N GLY A 84 19.08 13.73 -13.96
CA GLY A 84 17.79 13.35 -13.37
C GLY A 84 16.96 12.43 -14.26
N MET A 85 16.05 11.71 -13.59
CA MET A 85 15.01 10.88 -14.23
C MET A 85 13.65 11.23 -13.65
N GLN A 86 12.63 11.30 -14.49
CA GLN A 86 11.23 11.50 -14.08
C GLN A 86 10.32 10.58 -14.87
N VAL A 87 9.36 10.02 -14.17
CA VAL A 87 8.19 9.36 -14.75
C VAL A 87 6.98 10.23 -14.44
N ARG A 88 6.20 10.59 -15.44
CA ARG A 88 5.05 11.49 -15.31
C ARG A 88 3.78 10.83 -15.81
N ASN A 89 2.69 11.09 -15.09
CA ASN A 89 1.34 10.66 -15.46
C ASN A 89 1.26 9.15 -15.76
N ALA A 90 2.02 8.34 -15.05
CA ALA A 90 2.02 6.90 -15.25
C ALA A 90 0.68 6.30 -14.81
N ARG A 91 0.19 5.35 -15.60
CA ARG A 91 -1.02 4.55 -15.34
C ARG A 91 -0.71 3.11 -15.65
N GLY A 92 -1.39 2.18 -14.98
CA GLY A 92 -1.16 0.76 -15.19
C GLY A 92 -1.96 -0.07 -14.21
N ARG A 93 -1.57 -1.36 -14.06
CA ARG A 93 -2.23 -2.31 -13.18
C ARG A 93 -1.22 -3.06 -12.34
N LEU A 94 -1.65 -3.47 -11.16
CA LEU A 94 -0.82 -4.28 -10.28
C LEU A 94 -0.85 -5.74 -10.75
N VAL A 95 0.32 -6.33 -10.93
CA VAL A 95 0.43 -7.77 -11.27
C VAL A 95 0.03 -8.59 -10.05
N GLY A 96 -0.82 -9.61 -10.27
CA GLY A 96 -1.40 -10.41 -9.18
C GLY A 96 -2.67 -9.80 -8.55
N ALA A 97 -3.00 -8.54 -8.89
CA ALA A 97 -4.23 -7.87 -8.51
C ALA A 97 -4.74 -7.00 -9.67
N PRO A 98 -5.22 -7.61 -10.78
CA PRO A 98 -5.53 -6.91 -12.02
C PRO A 98 -6.71 -5.94 -11.90
N GLY A 99 -7.54 -6.08 -10.88
CA GLY A 99 -8.60 -5.13 -10.56
C GLY A 99 -8.09 -3.85 -9.90
N ILE A 100 -6.81 -3.82 -9.45
CA ILE A 100 -6.20 -2.60 -8.91
C ILE A 100 -5.58 -1.81 -10.05
N GLU A 101 -6.17 -0.66 -10.34
CA GLU A 101 -5.73 0.27 -11.37
C GLU A 101 -4.95 1.43 -10.74
N VAL A 102 -3.73 1.64 -11.22
CA VAL A 102 -2.95 2.85 -10.94
C VAL A 102 -3.50 3.96 -11.82
N ILE A 103 -4.19 4.92 -11.22
CA ILE A 103 -4.86 6.04 -11.89
C ILE A 103 -3.85 7.09 -12.31
N LYS A 104 -2.89 7.35 -11.43
CA LYS A 104 -1.80 8.29 -11.63
C LYS A 104 -0.61 7.90 -10.76
N ALA A 105 0.57 7.88 -11.36
CA ALA A 105 1.81 7.79 -10.61
C ALA A 105 2.87 8.72 -11.19
N GLU A 106 3.68 9.25 -10.30
CA GLU A 106 4.85 10.05 -10.62
C GLU A 106 6.04 9.49 -9.87
N ALA A 107 7.18 9.44 -10.52
CA ALA A 107 8.44 9.04 -9.91
C ALA A 107 9.55 10.00 -10.33
N GLN A 108 10.50 10.23 -9.44
CA GLN A 108 11.59 11.17 -9.67
C GLN A 108 12.85 10.74 -8.96
N ILE A 109 13.95 10.76 -9.69
CA ILE A 109 15.32 10.71 -9.15
C ILE A 109 16.00 12.00 -9.60
N PRO A 110 16.27 12.96 -8.70
CA PRO A 110 16.84 14.25 -9.09
C PRO A 110 18.23 14.15 -9.69
N ASP A 111 19.06 13.26 -9.18
CA ASP A 111 20.42 13.02 -9.65
C ASP A 111 20.78 11.53 -9.51
N MET A 112 20.92 10.84 -10.65
CA MET A 112 21.29 9.41 -10.70
C MET A 112 22.80 9.18 -10.51
N GLY A 113 23.60 10.22 -10.67
CA GLY A 113 25.08 10.16 -10.52
C GLY A 113 25.52 10.34 -9.06
N HIS A 114 24.64 10.82 -8.19
CA HIS A 114 24.98 11.04 -6.79
C HIS A 114 24.80 9.75 -5.99
N HIS A 115 25.79 9.41 -5.19
CA HIS A 115 25.78 8.16 -4.41
C HIS A 115 24.62 8.13 -3.36
N ALA A 116 24.11 9.28 -2.92
CA ALA A 116 22.95 9.41 -2.03
C ALA A 116 21.65 9.71 -2.80
N SER A 117 21.50 9.18 -4.01
CA SER A 117 20.31 9.39 -4.83
C SER A 117 19.04 8.90 -4.15
N LEU A 118 18.00 9.71 -4.25
CA LEU A 118 16.69 9.50 -3.63
C LEU A 118 15.64 9.32 -4.72
N LEU A 119 15.02 8.14 -4.76
CA LEU A 119 13.81 7.93 -5.54
C LEU A 119 12.61 8.40 -4.74
N LYS A 120 11.83 9.30 -5.31
CA LYS A 120 10.52 9.73 -4.78
C LYS A 120 9.43 9.20 -5.68
N VAL A 121 8.39 8.63 -5.09
CA VAL A 121 7.19 8.15 -5.81
C VAL A 121 5.95 8.73 -5.13
N ASP A 122 5.01 9.22 -5.92
CA ASP A 122 3.64 9.57 -5.50
C ASP A 122 2.68 8.83 -6.43
N ALA A 123 1.81 8.00 -5.87
CA ALA A 123 0.90 7.18 -6.66
C ALA A 123 -0.51 7.17 -6.06
N GLN A 124 -1.48 7.13 -6.95
CA GLN A 124 -2.90 6.96 -6.65
C GLN A 124 -3.43 5.77 -7.42
N ALA A 125 -4.12 4.90 -6.73
CA ALA A 125 -4.73 3.72 -7.32
C ALA A 125 -6.13 3.49 -6.74
N LYS A 126 -6.91 2.66 -7.42
CA LYS A 126 -8.25 2.25 -7.01
C LYS A 126 -8.48 0.80 -7.40
N GLY A 127 -9.25 0.10 -6.61
CA GLY A 127 -9.62 -1.27 -6.96
C GLY A 127 -10.20 -2.06 -5.81
N PRO A 128 -10.50 -3.36 -6.03
CA PRO A 128 -11.11 -4.22 -5.03
C PRO A 128 -10.24 -4.37 -3.78
N LEU A 129 -10.82 -4.12 -2.61
CA LEU A 129 -10.11 -4.25 -1.34
C LEU A 129 -9.59 -5.67 -1.10
N ALA A 130 -10.35 -6.69 -1.51
CA ALA A 130 -9.92 -8.09 -1.40
C ALA A 130 -8.65 -8.39 -2.20
N GLU A 131 -8.44 -7.75 -3.35
CA GLU A 131 -7.23 -7.92 -4.14
C GLU A 131 -6.03 -7.25 -3.48
N LEU A 132 -6.23 -6.07 -2.87
CA LEU A 132 -5.16 -5.42 -2.10
C LEU A 132 -4.70 -6.27 -0.93
N LEU A 133 -5.64 -6.82 -0.15
CA LEU A 133 -5.31 -7.67 1.00
C LEU A 133 -4.49 -8.88 0.58
N ARG A 134 -4.88 -9.57 -0.50
CA ARG A 134 -4.14 -10.71 -1.04
C ARG A 134 -2.77 -10.33 -1.59
N ALA A 135 -2.69 -9.23 -2.35
CA ALA A 135 -1.42 -8.75 -2.92
C ALA A 135 -0.45 -8.24 -1.85
N GLY A 136 -0.97 -7.66 -0.75
CA GLY A 136 -0.19 -7.17 0.39
C GLY A 136 0.24 -8.27 1.37
N ALA A 137 -0.44 -9.41 1.38
CA ALA A 137 -0.17 -10.49 2.33
C ALA A 137 1.30 -10.96 2.34
N PRO A 138 1.99 -11.18 1.20
CA PRO A 138 3.40 -11.57 1.20
C PRO A 138 4.34 -10.52 1.81
N LEU A 139 3.91 -9.27 1.88
CA LEU A 139 4.69 -8.15 2.40
C LEU A 139 4.45 -7.89 3.89
N ALA A 140 3.38 -8.45 4.44
CA ALA A 140 2.90 -8.16 5.79
C ALA A 140 3.56 -9.00 6.89
N GLY A 141 4.61 -9.77 6.58
CA GLY A 141 5.32 -10.58 7.56
C GLY A 141 4.41 -11.54 8.31
N GLU A 142 4.38 -11.49 9.63
CA GLU A 142 3.53 -12.36 10.47
C GLU A 142 2.04 -12.15 10.28
N ALA A 143 1.60 -10.96 9.88
CA ALA A 143 0.20 -10.68 9.54
C ALA A 143 -0.21 -11.22 8.16
N GLY A 144 0.74 -11.69 7.36
CA GLY A 144 0.49 -12.18 6.00
C GLY A 144 -0.59 -13.24 5.89
N PRO A 145 -0.54 -14.35 6.66
CA PRO A 145 -1.57 -15.38 6.63
C PRO A 145 -2.97 -14.85 6.99
N THR A 146 -3.05 -13.93 7.96
CA THR A 146 -4.29 -13.26 8.34
C THR A 146 -4.86 -12.45 7.17
N LEU A 147 -4.04 -11.62 6.53
CA LEU A 147 -4.46 -10.82 5.38
C LEU A 147 -4.84 -11.67 4.16
N ALA A 148 -4.12 -12.78 3.91
CA ALA A 148 -4.43 -13.70 2.82
C ALA A 148 -5.81 -14.37 2.98
N ASN A 149 -6.23 -14.63 4.22
CA ASN A 149 -7.50 -15.26 4.56
C ASN A 149 -8.64 -14.25 4.81
N ALA A 150 -8.30 -12.96 4.93
CA ALA A 150 -9.29 -11.92 5.14
C ALA A 150 -10.27 -11.82 3.96
N ARG A 151 -11.53 -11.56 4.28
CA ARG A 151 -12.59 -11.36 3.29
C ARG A 151 -12.94 -9.89 3.22
N ALA A 152 -13.07 -9.39 2.02
CA ALA A 152 -13.50 -8.01 1.80
C ALA A 152 -14.33 -7.91 0.51
N THR A 153 -15.25 -6.94 0.49
CA THR A 153 -16.03 -6.56 -0.68
C THR A 153 -15.83 -5.08 -0.99
N GLY A 154 -16.26 -4.67 -2.16
CA GLY A 154 -16.17 -3.28 -2.60
C GLY A 154 -14.76 -2.86 -3.01
N SER A 155 -14.69 -1.65 -3.53
CA SER A 155 -13.44 -0.99 -3.94
C SER A 155 -13.02 0.04 -2.89
N ALA A 156 -11.72 0.33 -2.87
CA ALA A 156 -11.16 1.38 -2.03
C ALA A 156 -10.21 2.25 -2.87
N ASP A 157 -9.94 3.45 -2.38
CA ASP A 157 -8.94 4.35 -2.96
C ASP A 157 -7.63 4.22 -2.20
N TYR A 158 -6.54 4.16 -2.95
CA TYR A 158 -5.19 3.96 -2.42
C TYR A 158 -4.30 5.13 -2.76
N ARG A 159 -3.47 5.55 -1.80
CA ARG A 159 -2.40 6.51 -2.03
C ARG A 159 -1.10 5.97 -1.48
N LEU A 160 -0.03 6.23 -2.19
CA LEU A 160 1.32 5.84 -1.79
C LEU A 160 2.27 7.02 -2.02
N ARG A 161 3.05 7.35 -1.00
CA ARG A 161 4.25 8.18 -1.11
C ARG A 161 5.43 7.37 -0.62
N LEU A 162 6.46 7.32 -1.42
CA LEU A 162 7.69 6.58 -1.12
C LEU A 162 8.88 7.53 -1.30
N GLU A 163 9.76 7.57 -0.31
CA GLU A 163 11.10 8.11 -0.43
C GLU A 163 12.10 6.98 -0.18
N LEU A 164 12.83 6.60 -1.21
CA LEU A 164 13.74 5.46 -1.20
C LEU A 164 15.18 5.94 -1.49
N PRO A 165 16.06 5.99 -0.47
CA PRO A 165 17.49 6.18 -0.69
C PRO A 165 18.06 4.96 -1.41
N LEU A 166 18.58 5.15 -2.65
CA LEU A 166 19.01 4.02 -3.49
C LEU A 166 20.24 3.28 -2.93
N ALA A 167 21.07 3.98 -2.15
CA ALA A 167 22.24 3.38 -1.48
C ALA A 167 21.93 2.79 -0.09
N ALA A 168 20.72 2.98 0.44
CA ALA A 168 20.33 2.56 1.78
C ALA A 168 18.82 2.27 1.83
N MET A 169 18.38 1.25 1.07
CA MET A 169 16.96 0.95 0.87
C MET A 169 16.23 0.60 2.17
N GLU A 170 16.95 0.15 3.18
CA GLU A 170 16.41 -0.09 4.53
C GLU A 170 15.93 1.18 5.24
N LYS A 171 16.36 2.36 4.76
CA LYS A 171 15.94 3.68 5.26
C LYS A 171 14.78 4.27 4.45
N ALA A 172 14.09 3.44 3.68
CA ALA A 172 12.90 3.86 2.94
C ALA A 172 11.87 4.46 3.89
N LYS A 173 11.26 5.58 3.46
CA LYS A 173 10.10 6.17 4.13
C LYS A 173 8.87 5.91 3.29
N VAL A 174 7.86 5.34 3.92
CA VAL A 174 6.59 4.97 3.28
C VAL A 174 5.47 5.71 3.97
N GLN A 175 4.61 6.34 3.19
CA GLN A 175 3.31 6.86 3.62
C GLN A 175 2.27 6.30 2.67
N ALA A 176 1.41 5.44 3.17
CA ALA A 176 0.32 4.89 2.38
C ALA A 176 -1.01 5.09 3.08
N SER A 177 -2.07 5.19 2.32
CA SER A 177 -3.42 5.24 2.87
C SER A 177 -4.41 4.41 2.05
N VAL A 178 -5.35 3.82 2.75
CA VAL A 178 -6.50 3.08 2.21
C VAL A 178 -7.75 3.78 2.67
N ALA A 179 -8.49 4.37 1.74
CA ALA A 179 -9.78 5.01 2.02
C ALA A 179 -10.91 4.03 1.70
N LEU A 180 -11.62 3.62 2.74
CA LEU A 180 -12.80 2.77 2.67
C LEU A 180 -14.02 3.64 2.38
N THR A 181 -14.88 3.20 1.45
CA THR A 181 -16.02 4.00 0.98
C THR A 181 -17.38 3.36 1.20
N ASP A 182 -17.45 2.14 1.63
CA ASP A 182 -18.64 1.32 1.94
C ASP A 182 -18.30 -0.16 1.79
N ASN A 183 -17.19 -0.56 2.38
CA ASN A 183 -16.66 -1.90 2.24
C ASN A 183 -17.20 -2.82 3.33
N ASP A 184 -17.44 -4.08 2.99
CA ASP A 184 -17.55 -5.10 4.01
C ASP A 184 -16.22 -5.80 4.17
N LEU A 185 -15.81 -6.06 5.40
CA LEU A 185 -14.56 -6.77 5.67
C LEU A 185 -14.63 -7.66 6.91
N GLN A 186 -14.01 -8.81 6.82
CA GLN A 186 -13.78 -9.75 7.91
C GLN A 186 -12.30 -10.12 7.92
N ILE A 187 -11.58 -9.65 8.92
CA ILE A 187 -10.12 -9.86 9.01
C ILE A 187 -9.81 -11.23 9.57
N LEU A 188 -10.55 -11.67 10.59
CA LEU A 188 -10.42 -12.98 11.21
C LEU A 188 -11.73 -13.75 11.02
N PRO A 189 -11.68 -15.06 10.73
CA PRO A 189 -12.90 -15.88 10.59
C PRO A 189 -13.80 -15.86 11.84
N GLU A 190 -13.20 -15.73 13.03
CA GLU A 190 -13.87 -15.71 14.33
C GLU A 190 -14.29 -14.29 14.75
N ALA A 191 -14.02 -13.26 13.95
CA ALA A 191 -14.44 -11.90 14.22
C ALA A 191 -15.72 -11.56 13.44
N PRO A 192 -16.60 -10.71 14.00
CA PRO A 192 -17.76 -10.23 13.28
C PRO A 192 -17.39 -9.52 12.00
N THR A 193 -18.18 -9.72 10.95
CA THR A 193 -18.05 -8.96 9.70
C THR A 193 -18.37 -7.49 9.98
N LEU A 194 -17.45 -6.63 9.61
CA LEU A 194 -17.65 -5.18 9.57
C LEU A 194 -18.31 -4.82 8.24
N SER A 195 -19.55 -4.39 8.26
CA SER A 195 -20.25 -3.96 7.06
C SER A 195 -20.27 -2.44 6.93
N GLN A 196 -20.38 -1.96 5.70
CA GLN A 196 -20.44 -0.53 5.39
C GLN A 196 -19.29 0.27 6.00
N ALA A 197 -18.09 -0.32 6.02
CA ALA A 197 -16.91 0.31 6.58
C ALA A 197 -16.51 1.55 5.77
N ARG A 198 -16.27 2.66 6.47
CA ARG A 198 -15.88 3.95 5.92
C ARG A 198 -14.80 4.58 6.78
N GLY A 199 -13.87 5.27 6.16
CA GLY A 199 -12.78 5.94 6.86
C GLY A 199 -11.43 5.64 6.22
N THR A 200 -10.36 6.06 6.86
CA THR A 200 -9.02 5.95 6.30
C THR A 200 -8.10 5.19 7.25
N LEU A 201 -7.39 4.22 6.67
CA LEU A 201 -6.27 3.55 7.30
C LEU A 201 -4.98 4.19 6.75
N ASN A 202 -4.09 4.59 7.64
CA ASN A 202 -2.79 5.13 7.26
C ASN A 202 -1.70 4.15 7.65
N PHE A 203 -0.70 4.01 6.79
CA PHE A 203 0.43 3.11 6.95
C PHE A 203 1.73 3.87 6.79
N THR A 204 2.72 3.48 7.57
CA THR A 204 4.11 3.92 7.45
C THR A 204 5.03 2.71 7.48
N GLU A 205 6.33 2.91 7.28
CA GLU A 205 7.33 1.86 7.49
C GLU A 205 7.35 1.33 8.93
N GLY A 206 6.89 2.11 9.90
CA GLY A 206 6.88 1.76 11.33
C GLY A 206 5.55 1.27 11.87
N GLY A 207 4.46 1.30 11.09
CA GLY A 207 3.16 0.88 11.63
C GLY A 207 1.95 1.34 10.82
N PHE A 208 0.80 1.25 11.45
CA PHE A 208 -0.45 1.75 10.89
C PHE A 208 -1.27 2.52 11.93
N SER A 209 -2.22 3.31 11.47
CA SER A 209 -3.20 3.98 12.32
C SER A 209 -4.59 4.01 11.69
N LEU A 210 -5.59 3.96 12.55
CA LEU A 210 -7.01 4.08 12.27
C LEU A 210 -7.54 5.29 13.02
N ALA A 211 -8.02 6.29 12.31
CA ALA A 211 -8.57 7.50 12.93
C ALA A 211 -10.09 7.54 12.75
N GLY A 212 -10.82 6.78 13.57
CA GLY A 212 -12.26 6.79 13.58
C GLY A 212 -12.92 6.14 12.36
N VAL A 213 -12.48 4.96 11.99
CA VAL A 213 -13.16 4.12 11.00
C VAL A 213 -14.56 3.79 11.52
N GLN A 214 -15.57 4.06 10.73
CA GLN A 214 -16.97 3.76 11.02
C GLN A 214 -17.39 2.50 10.28
N ALA A 215 -18.19 1.66 10.91
CA ALA A 215 -18.75 0.45 10.31
C ALA A 215 -20.04 0.04 11.03
N ARG A 216 -20.62 -1.06 10.62
CA ARG A 216 -21.72 -1.74 11.31
C ARG A 216 -21.32 -3.18 11.60
N ALA A 217 -21.60 -3.63 12.81
CA ALA A 217 -21.51 -5.03 13.21
C ALA A 217 -22.43 -5.30 14.38
N LEU A 218 -22.77 -6.56 14.63
CA LEU A 218 -23.60 -7.01 15.75
C LEU A 218 -24.97 -6.29 15.84
N GLY A 219 -25.50 -5.88 14.67
CA GLY A 219 -26.79 -5.19 14.57
C GLY A 219 -26.76 -3.69 14.89
N GLY A 220 -25.59 -3.08 15.12
CA GLY A 220 -25.46 -1.67 15.42
C GLY A 220 -24.30 -0.97 14.68
N ALA A 221 -24.23 0.34 14.82
CA ALA A 221 -23.12 1.13 14.34
C ALA A 221 -21.94 1.07 15.32
N LEU A 222 -20.73 1.16 14.79
CA LEU A 222 -19.52 1.20 15.60
C LEU A 222 -18.47 2.14 15.00
N ARG A 223 -17.52 2.53 15.85
CA ARG A 223 -16.34 3.31 15.51
C ARG A 223 -15.10 2.60 16.03
N ILE A 224 -14.09 2.50 15.18
CA ILE A 224 -12.81 1.87 15.49
C ILE A 224 -11.71 2.92 15.42
N GLU A 225 -10.91 2.99 16.46
CA GLU A 225 -9.70 3.80 16.54
C GLU A 225 -8.55 2.92 17.00
N GLY A 226 -7.35 3.24 16.59
CA GLY A 226 -6.19 2.52 17.06
C GLY A 226 -4.96 2.68 16.19
N ALA A 227 -3.91 2.01 16.62
CA ALA A 227 -2.64 1.98 15.93
C ALA A 227 -1.92 0.66 16.19
N GLY A 228 -1.05 0.30 15.26
CA GLY A 228 -0.11 -0.80 15.43
C GLY A 228 1.29 -0.35 15.03
N ARG A 229 2.29 -0.87 15.72
CA ARG A 229 3.70 -0.70 15.40
C ARG A 229 4.32 -2.06 15.11
N TRP A 230 5.17 -2.10 14.12
CA TRP A 230 6.01 -3.24 13.81
C TRP A 230 7.48 -2.88 13.94
N GLY A 231 8.32 -3.85 14.18
CA GLY A 231 9.74 -3.69 14.45
C GLY A 231 10.20 -4.57 15.63
N ALA A 232 11.19 -4.12 16.36
CA ALA A 232 11.73 -4.88 17.51
C ALA A 232 10.72 -5.07 18.64
N THR A 233 9.80 -4.11 18.83
CA THR A 233 8.67 -4.19 19.77
C THR A 233 7.41 -4.11 18.96
N GLN A 234 6.64 -5.18 18.92
CA GLN A 234 5.35 -5.21 18.27
C GLN A 234 4.26 -4.74 19.23
N GLU A 235 3.59 -3.68 18.86
CA GLU A 235 2.47 -3.14 19.65
C GLU A 235 1.24 -2.98 18.76
N LEU A 236 0.08 -3.39 19.28
CA LEU A 236 -1.23 -3.16 18.67
C LEU A 236 -2.17 -2.65 19.76
N SER A 237 -2.87 -1.57 19.49
CA SER A 237 -3.92 -1.05 20.36
C SER A 237 -5.12 -0.65 19.51
N LEU A 238 -6.26 -1.27 19.76
CA LEU A 238 -7.52 -1.00 19.10
C LEU A 238 -8.59 -0.69 20.14
N ARG A 239 -9.39 0.33 19.87
CA ARG A 239 -10.56 0.70 20.65
C ARG A 239 -11.78 0.73 19.75
N ILE A 240 -12.83 0.04 20.16
CA ILE A 240 -14.10 -0.06 19.45
C ILE A 240 -15.19 0.50 20.37
N GLN A 241 -15.97 1.40 19.84
CA GLN A 241 -17.16 1.93 20.53
C GLN A 241 -18.35 1.74 19.61
N GLY A 242 -19.42 1.15 20.11
CA GLY A 242 -20.57 0.85 19.28
C GLY A 242 -21.81 0.48 20.07
N SER A 243 -22.81 0.06 19.33
CA SER A 243 -24.04 -0.54 19.88
C SER A 243 -24.24 -1.93 19.28
N ALA A 244 -24.79 -2.83 20.06
CA ALA A 244 -25.19 -4.15 19.60
C ALA A 244 -26.68 -4.37 19.89
N SER A 245 -27.38 -5.10 19.05
CA SER A 245 -28.72 -5.55 19.27
C SER A 245 -28.76 -7.05 19.59
N ALA A 246 -29.73 -7.47 20.39
CA ALA A 246 -29.93 -8.89 20.69
C ALA A 246 -30.10 -9.74 19.40
N GLU A 247 -30.76 -9.18 18.40
CA GLU A 247 -30.91 -9.82 17.09
C GLU A 247 -29.57 -9.93 16.36
N GLY A 248 -28.78 -8.83 16.31
CA GLY A 248 -27.46 -8.83 15.68
C GLY A 248 -26.48 -9.76 16.37
N LEU A 249 -26.51 -9.83 17.70
CA LEU A 249 -25.68 -10.79 18.45
C LEU A 249 -26.09 -12.25 18.16
N ARG A 250 -27.38 -12.57 18.05
CA ARG A 250 -27.85 -13.92 17.67
C ARG A 250 -27.48 -14.29 16.22
N ALA A 251 -27.40 -13.31 15.35
CA ALA A 251 -27.03 -13.52 13.94
C ALA A 251 -25.51 -13.69 13.73
N ALA A 252 -24.69 -13.28 14.69
CA ALA A 252 -23.22 -13.34 14.63
C ALA A 252 -22.70 -14.78 14.85
N ARG A 253 -22.87 -15.63 13.86
CA ARG A 253 -22.49 -17.06 13.92
C ARG A 253 -20.99 -17.29 14.10
N GLU A 254 -20.17 -16.35 13.64
CA GLU A 254 -18.71 -16.35 13.78
C GLU A 254 -18.27 -16.22 15.25
N VAL A 255 -19.16 -15.77 16.13
CA VAL A 255 -18.90 -15.57 17.57
C VAL A 255 -19.97 -16.32 18.40
N ASP A 256 -19.96 -17.63 18.32
CA ASP A 256 -20.95 -18.53 18.91
C ASP A 256 -21.28 -18.24 20.40
N TRP A 257 -20.28 -17.83 21.18
CA TRP A 257 -20.52 -17.54 22.60
C TRP A 257 -21.38 -16.30 22.80
N LEU A 258 -21.24 -15.27 21.94
CA LEU A 258 -22.10 -14.08 21.95
C LEU A 258 -23.54 -14.45 21.57
N ALA A 259 -23.70 -15.27 20.53
CA ALA A 259 -25.02 -15.73 20.10
C ALA A 259 -25.73 -16.51 21.20
N ARG A 260 -24.99 -17.33 21.96
CA ARG A 260 -25.55 -18.06 23.12
C ARG A 260 -25.96 -17.14 24.26
N LEU A 261 -25.13 -16.15 24.60
CA LEU A 261 -25.47 -15.13 25.64
C LEU A 261 -26.74 -14.34 25.25
N ALA A 262 -26.86 -13.98 23.98
CA ALA A 262 -27.97 -13.20 23.46
C ALA A 262 -29.30 -13.98 23.30
N LYS A 263 -29.31 -15.31 23.56
CA LYS A 263 -30.48 -16.17 23.31
C LYS A 263 -31.75 -15.68 23.95
N HIS A 264 -31.64 -15.14 25.17
CA HIS A 264 -32.79 -14.62 25.98
C HIS A 264 -32.77 -13.09 26.15
N ALA A 265 -31.80 -12.41 25.49
CA ALA A 265 -31.72 -10.96 25.52
C ALA A 265 -32.71 -10.32 24.54
N THR A 266 -33.15 -9.11 24.84
CA THR A 266 -33.98 -8.25 24.00
C THR A 266 -33.44 -6.83 23.99
N GLY A 267 -33.76 -6.05 22.94
CA GLY A 267 -33.30 -4.69 22.83
C GLY A 267 -31.85 -4.57 22.31
N GLY A 268 -31.19 -3.51 22.71
CA GLY A 268 -29.83 -3.19 22.32
C GLY A 268 -29.07 -2.49 23.44
N THR A 269 -27.75 -2.55 23.37
CA THR A 269 -26.87 -1.95 24.38
C THR A 269 -25.66 -1.30 23.73
N PRO A 270 -25.20 -0.14 24.26
CA PRO A 270 -23.87 0.35 23.89
C PRO A 270 -22.79 -0.54 24.49
N TYR A 271 -21.64 -0.61 23.78
CA TYR A 271 -20.48 -1.31 24.29
C TYR A 271 -19.19 -0.58 23.93
N THR A 272 -18.17 -0.83 24.71
CA THR A 272 -16.80 -0.47 24.41
C THR A 272 -15.94 -1.72 24.50
N ALA A 273 -15.20 -2.02 23.45
CA ALA A 273 -14.19 -3.07 23.45
C ALA A 273 -12.80 -2.47 23.23
N ALA A 274 -11.82 -3.01 23.91
CA ALA A 274 -10.42 -2.66 23.68
C ALA A 274 -9.62 -3.95 23.50
N PHE A 275 -8.72 -3.91 22.53
CA PHE A 275 -7.75 -4.97 22.29
C PHE A 275 -6.36 -4.36 22.27
N SER A 276 -5.46 -4.94 23.04
CA SER A 276 -4.04 -4.59 23.02
C SER A 276 -3.20 -5.84 22.87
N MET A 277 -2.08 -5.69 22.18
CA MET A 277 -1.05 -6.72 22.08
C MET A 277 0.31 -6.03 22.21
N ARG A 278 1.17 -6.59 23.04
CA ARG A 278 2.56 -6.16 23.20
C ARG A 278 3.44 -7.39 23.37
N ASP A 279 4.45 -7.53 22.52
CA ASP A 279 5.44 -8.61 22.57
C ASP A 279 4.82 -10.02 22.69
N GLY A 280 3.73 -10.26 21.94
CA GLY A 280 3.01 -11.54 21.93
C GLY A 280 1.99 -11.72 23.08
N ALA A 281 1.99 -10.87 24.11
CA ALA A 281 0.94 -10.86 25.12
C ALA A 281 -0.25 -10.05 24.64
N SER A 282 -1.45 -10.65 24.63
CA SER A 282 -2.69 -10.00 24.21
C SER A 282 -3.64 -9.82 25.37
N GLU A 283 -4.32 -8.68 25.41
CA GLU A 283 -5.35 -8.35 26.36
C GLU A 283 -6.61 -7.91 25.60
N PHE A 284 -7.77 -8.41 26.03
CA PHE A 284 -9.06 -8.01 25.50
C PHE A 284 -9.96 -7.60 26.64
N SER A 285 -10.62 -6.45 26.52
CA SER A 285 -11.64 -6.00 27.46
C SER A 285 -12.92 -5.63 26.70
N LEU A 286 -14.05 -5.94 27.33
CA LEU A 286 -15.38 -5.61 26.83
C LEU A 286 -16.20 -5.06 28.00
N ALA A 287 -16.74 -3.88 27.82
CA ALA A 287 -17.64 -3.26 28.75
C ALA A 287 -18.98 -2.92 28.06
N SER A 288 -20.09 -3.21 28.71
CA SER A 288 -21.44 -2.91 28.26
C SER A 288 -22.29 -2.51 29.44
N SER A 289 -23.29 -1.66 29.20
CA SER A 289 -24.31 -1.28 30.20
C SER A 289 -25.56 -2.13 29.99
N LEU A 290 -25.45 -3.44 30.19
CA LEU A 290 -26.61 -4.34 30.26
C LEU A 290 -27.30 -4.24 31.57
#